data_e275220307135c098313a38c17567835
#
_entry.id   e275220307135c098313a38c17567835
#
_cell.length_a   1.000
_cell.length_b   1.000
_cell.length_c   1.000
_cell.angle_alpha   90.00
_cell.angle_beta   90.00
_cell.angle_gamma   90.00
#
_symmetry.space_group_name_H-M   'P 1'
#
loop_
_entity.id
_entity.type
_entity.pdbx_description
1 polymer ?
#
loop_
_entity_poly.entity_id
_entity_poly.type
_entity_poly.pdbx_seq_one_letter_code
_entity_poly.pdbx_strand_id
1 'polypeptide(L)'
;MKIAILGYGKMGHAIERIALSRGHEIVAAIDVDNRSEIDSPAFASADVAIEFSNPTAAFDNCCDALRRGVAVVSGSTAWTDRLPEVRKLVEERGGSFIWSSNYSLGVNIFFELNRRLAAMMNRFPQYAPSMREIHHIHKLDHPSGTAVSLAGDIVEALDRIDGWTEEEG
;
A
#
# COMPACT_ATOMS: atom_id res chain seq x y z
N MET A 1 -17.24 -13.75 0.97
CA MET A 1 -16.38 -13.45 -0.19
C MET A 1 -15.31 -14.53 -0.28
N LYS A 2 -14.89 -14.85 -1.49
CA LYS A 2 -13.74 -15.69 -1.78
C LYS A 2 -12.51 -14.80 -1.92
N ILE A 3 -11.49 -15.04 -1.13
CA ILE A 3 -10.28 -14.22 -1.07
C ILE A 3 -9.08 -15.06 -1.49
N ALA A 4 -8.26 -14.51 -2.38
CA ALA A 4 -6.91 -15.00 -2.63
C ALA A 4 -5.91 -14.12 -1.89
N ILE A 5 -4.83 -14.70 -1.39
CA ILE A 5 -3.73 -13.98 -0.73
C ILE A 5 -2.49 -14.13 -1.59
N LEU A 6 -1.85 -12.99 -1.92
CA LEU A 6 -0.59 -12.92 -2.64
C LEU A 6 0.48 -12.35 -1.68
N GLY A 7 1.44 -13.20 -1.32
CA GLY A 7 2.40 -12.96 -0.23
C GLY A 7 1.89 -13.56 1.08
N TYR A 8 2.40 -14.74 1.44
CA TYR A 8 1.92 -15.50 2.60
C TYR A 8 2.90 -15.47 3.78
N GLY A 9 3.49 -14.29 4.00
CA GLY A 9 4.31 -13.97 5.17
C GLY A 9 3.46 -13.54 6.38
N LYS A 10 4.04 -12.73 7.27
CA LYS A 10 3.38 -12.22 8.49
C LYS A 10 2.00 -11.59 8.22
N MET A 11 1.92 -10.73 7.19
CA MET A 11 0.66 -10.07 6.83
C MET A 11 -0.32 -11.04 6.21
N GLY A 12 0.11 -11.94 5.32
CA GLY A 12 -0.75 -12.95 4.72
C GLY A 12 -1.44 -13.82 5.78
N HIS A 13 -0.71 -14.34 6.76
CA HIS A 13 -1.28 -15.09 7.87
C HIS A 13 -2.26 -14.27 8.75
N ALA A 14 -1.96 -12.99 8.97
CA ALA A 14 -2.87 -12.12 9.73
C ALA A 14 -4.17 -11.87 8.96
N ILE A 15 -4.08 -11.65 7.65
CA ILE A 15 -5.21 -11.45 6.75
C ILE A 15 -6.08 -12.71 6.71
N GLU A 16 -5.49 -13.88 6.52
CA GLU A 16 -6.22 -15.17 6.53
C GLU A 16 -7.02 -15.33 7.82
N ARG A 17 -6.36 -15.22 8.97
CA ARG A 17 -7.02 -15.37 10.27
C ARG A 17 -8.22 -14.43 10.42
N ILE A 18 -8.06 -13.15 10.03
CA ILE A 18 -9.12 -12.16 10.14
C ILE A 18 -10.23 -12.44 9.13
N ALA A 19 -9.90 -12.78 7.90
CA ALA A 19 -10.86 -13.11 6.87
C ALA A 19 -11.75 -14.30 7.28
N LEU A 20 -11.14 -15.37 7.76
CA LEU A 20 -11.86 -16.56 8.27
C LEU A 20 -12.75 -16.21 9.47
N SER A 21 -12.26 -15.40 10.41
CA SER A 21 -13.07 -14.96 11.57
C SER A 21 -14.28 -14.11 11.18
N ARG A 22 -14.25 -13.49 10.00
CA ARG A 22 -15.35 -12.71 9.42
C ARG A 22 -16.24 -13.50 8.47
N GLY A 23 -16.04 -14.82 8.39
CA GLY A 23 -16.83 -15.71 7.54
C GLY A 23 -16.52 -15.62 6.04
N HIS A 24 -15.31 -15.19 5.69
CA HIS A 24 -14.81 -15.23 4.32
C HIS A 24 -14.09 -16.56 4.07
N GLU A 25 -13.99 -16.96 2.80
CA GLU A 25 -13.29 -18.15 2.35
C GLU A 25 -11.94 -17.76 1.74
N ILE A 26 -10.86 -18.45 2.13
CA ILE A 26 -9.57 -18.33 1.46
C ILE A 26 -9.48 -19.43 0.41
N VAL A 27 -9.48 -19.03 -0.85
CA VAL A 27 -9.46 -19.96 -1.99
C VAL A 27 -8.06 -20.23 -2.53
N ALA A 28 -7.12 -19.32 -2.27
CA ALA A 28 -5.72 -19.50 -2.60
C ALA A 28 -4.84 -18.67 -1.64
N ALA A 29 -3.69 -19.22 -1.23
CA ALA A 29 -2.64 -18.52 -0.50
C ALA A 29 -1.33 -18.77 -1.24
N ILE A 30 -0.82 -17.73 -1.90
CA ILE A 30 0.29 -17.84 -2.86
C ILE A 30 1.51 -17.10 -2.32
N ASP A 31 2.64 -17.80 -2.34
CA ASP A 31 3.97 -17.25 -2.05
C ASP A 31 4.98 -17.72 -3.10
N VAL A 32 6.26 -17.51 -2.87
CA VAL A 32 7.35 -17.84 -3.81
C VAL A 32 7.36 -19.32 -4.19
N ASP A 33 7.06 -20.22 -3.25
CA ASP A 33 7.16 -21.67 -3.45
C ASP A 33 6.02 -22.25 -4.27
N ASN A 34 4.88 -21.58 -4.35
CA ASN A 34 3.69 -22.05 -5.07
C ASN A 34 3.12 -21.01 -6.05
N ARG A 35 3.99 -20.14 -6.58
CA ARG A 35 3.61 -19.03 -7.48
C ARG A 35 2.76 -19.48 -8.67
N SER A 36 2.96 -20.70 -9.17
CA SER A 36 2.19 -21.27 -10.30
C SER A 36 0.70 -21.47 -10.00
N GLU A 37 0.31 -21.51 -8.72
CA GLU A 37 -1.10 -21.64 -8.33
C GLU A 37 -1.97 -20.43 -8.71
N ILE A 38 -1.36 -19.31 -9.11
CA ILE A 38 -2.09 -18.16 -9.65
C ILE A 38 -2.84 -18.51 -10.95
N ASP A 39 -2.44 -19.59 -11.64
CA ASP A 39 -3.10 -20.11 -12.82
C ASP A 39 -4.21 -21.15 -12.50
N SER A 40 -4.44 -21.43 -11.21
CA SER A 40 -5.41 -22.42 -10.78
C SER A 40 -6.86 -21.92 -10.91
N PRO A 41 -7.83 -22.84 -11.14
CA PRO A 41 -9.25 -22.50 -11.06
C PRO A 41 -9.67 -21.95 -9.70
N ALA A 42 -8.99 -22.35 -8.61
CA ALA A 42 -9.22 -21.84 -7.27
C ALA A 42 -8.93 -20.34 -7.21
N PHE A 43 -7.75 -19.90 -7.68
CA PHE A 43 -7.41 -18.48 -7.75
C PHE A 43 -8.39 -17.70 -8.63
N ALA A 44 -8.72 -18.21 -9.80
CA ALA A 44 -9.67 -17.56 -10.73
C ALA A 44 -11.09 -17.43 -10.15
N SER A 45 -11.44 -18.21 -9.12
CA SER A 45 -12.73 -18.13 -8.43
C SER A 45 -12.78 -17.05 -7.36
N ALA A 46 -11.67 -16.35 -7.07
CA ALA A 46 -11.59 -15.32 -6.04
C ALA A 46 -12.38 -14.06 -6.44
N ASP A 47 -13.10 -13.49 -5.50
CA ASP A 47 -13.73 -12.17 -5.65
C ASP A 47 -12.67 -11.06 -5.60
N VAL A 48 -11.60 -11.28 -4.81
CA VAL A 48 -10.52 -10.32 -4.60
C VAL A 48 -9.22 -11.02 -4.22
N ALA A 49 -8.10 -10.51 -4.72
CA ALA A 49 -6.75 -10.86 -4.28
C ALA A 49 -6.22 -9.75 -3.34
N ILE A 50 -5.76 -10.14 -2.17
CA ILE A 50 -5.10 -9.24 -1.21
C ILE A 50 -3.60 -9.49 -1.31
N GLU A 51 -2.86 -8.45 -1.76
CA GLU A 51 -1.44 -8.52 -2.06
C GLU A 51 -0.62 -7.81 -0.98
N PHE A 52 0.21 -8.56 -0.27
CA PHE A 52 1.21 -8.10 0.69
C PHE A 52 2.47 -8.96 0.58
N SER A 53 3.16 -8.85 -0.55
CA SER A 53 4.39 -9.60 -0.80
C SER A 53 5.64 -8.71 -0.57
N ASN A 54 6.43 -8.52 -1.59
CA ASN A 54 7.62 -7.68 -1.55
C ASN A 54 7.68 -6.76 -2.78
N PRO A 55 8.52 -5.71 -2.78
CA PRO A 55 8.58 -4.72 -3.87
C PRO A 55 8.85 -5.32 -5.24
N THR A 56 9.63 -6.38 -5.33
CA THR A 56 10.02 -6.99 -6.61
C THR A 56 8.93 -7.87 -7.22
N ALA A 57 8.04 -8.44 -6.40
CA ALA A 57 6.96 -9.32 -6.83
C ALA A 57 5.60 -8.61 -6.97
N ALA A 58 5.39 -7.52 -6.23
CA ALA A 58 4.08 -6.88 -6.09
C ALA A 58 3.46 -6.46 -7.42
N PHE A 59 4.24 -5.84 -8.31
CA PHE A 59 3.75 -5.41 -9.61
C PHE A 59 3.23 -6.59 -10.45
N ASP A 60 4.04 -7.65 -10.57
CA ASP A 60 3.67 -8.82 -11.35
C ASP A 60 2.49 -9.55 -10.73
N ASN A 61 2.43 -9.65 -9.40
CA ASN A 61 1.30 -10.21 -8.66
C ASN A 61 0.00 -9.45 -8.96
N CYS A 62 0.03 -8.11 -8.90
CA CYS A 62 -1.13 -7.28 -9.21
C CYS A 62 -1.58 -7.45 -10.67
N CYS A 63 -0.65 -7.38 -11.62
CA CYS A 63 -0.95 -7.51 -13.04
C CYS A 63 -1.51 -8.89 -13.38
N ASP A 64 -0.96 -9.94 -12.81
CA ASP A 64 -1.39 -11.31 -13.06
C ASP A 64 -2.79 -11.59 -12.51
N ALA A 65 -3.12 -11.07 -11.33
CA ALA A 65 -4.47 -11.14 -10.78
C ALA A 65 -5.49 -10.39 -11.66
N LEU A 66 -5.17 -9.16 -12.05
CA LEU A 66 -6.03 -8.34 -12.92
C LEU A 66 -6.25 -8.98 -14.30
N ARG A 67 -5.22 -9.60 -14.89
CA ARG A 67 -5.34 -10.33 -16.17
C ARG A 67 -6.30 -11.52 -16.08
N ARG A 68 -6.45 -12.10 -14.90
CA ARG A 68 -7.37 -13.21 -14.61
C ARG A 68 -8.76 -12.76 -14.17
N GLY A 69 -9.01 -11.43 -14.19
CA GLY A 69 -10.30 -10.85 -13.82
C GLY A 69 -10.54 -10.76 -12.31
N VAL A 70 -9.51 -10.96 -11.49
CA VAL A 70 -9.61 -10.88 -10.03
C VAL A 70 -9.29 -9.44 -9.60
N ALA A 71 -10.18 -8.83 -8.82
CA ALA A 71 -9.95 -7.52 -8.22
C ALA A 71 -8.74 -7.55 -7.26
N VAL A 72 -8.03 -6.44 -7.11
CA VAL A 72 -6.79 -6.42 -6.29
C VAL A 72 -6.82 -5.32 -5.24
N VAL A 73 -6.43 -5.69 -4.01
CA VAL A 73 -6.09 -4.77 -2.92
C VAL A 73 -4.62 -4.99 -2.57
N SER A 74 -3.74 -4.01 -2.86
CA SER A 74 -2.31 -4.12 -2.62
C SER A 74 -1.83 -3.18 -1.52
N GLY A 75 -1.00 -3.70 -0.61
CA GLY A 75 -0.36 -2.96 0.48
C GLY A 75 1.17 -2.99 0.42
N SER A 76 1.76 -3.64 -0.58
CA SER A 76 3.21 -3.61 -0.79
C SER A 76 3.67 -2.22 -1.22
N THR A 77 4.82 -1.80 -0.71
CA THR A 77 5.43 -0.47 -0.98
C THR A 77 6.68 -0.60 -1.85
N ALA A 78 7.29 0.54 -2.22
CA ALA A 78 8.53 0.63 -3.00
C ALA A 78 8.49 -0.01 -4.41
N TRP A 79 7.30 0.03 -5.07
CA TRP A 79 7.09 -0.36 -6.47
C TRP A 79 6.13 0.60 -7.21
N THR A 80 5.75 1.68 -6.55
CA THR A 80 4.66 2.58 -6.96
C THR A 80 4.98 3.45 -8.17
N ASP A 81 6.23 3.54 -8.59
CA ASP A 81 6.67 4.08 -9.87
C ASP A 81 5.98 3.38 -11.06
N ARG A 82 5.57 2.11 -10.90
CA ARG A 82 4.85 1.31 -11.89
C ARG A 82 3.32 1.35 -11.78
N LEU A 83 2.75 2.11 -10.85
CA LEU A 83 1.28 2.27 -10.72
C LEU A 83 0.59 2.74 -12.01
N PRO A 84 1.16 3.63 -12.84
CA PRO A 84 0.55 4.00 -14.12
C PRO A 84 0.30 2.80 -15.05
N GLU A 85 1.19 1.80 -15.05
CA GLU A 85 1.02 0.58 -15.86
C GLU A 85 -0.15 -0.27 -15.36
N VAL A 86 -0.30 -0.38 -14.02
CA VAL A 86 -1.42 -1.10 -13.41
C VAL A 86 -2.75 -0.38 -13.71
N ARG A 87 -2.81 0.94 -13.60
CA ARG A 87 -4.00 1.73 -13.93
C ARG A 87 -4.46 1.50 -15.38
N LYS A 88 -3.50 1.52 -16.30
CA LYS A 88 -3.79 1.23 -17.71
C LYS A 88 -4.39 -0.17 -17.88
N LEU A 89 -3.82 -1.19 -17.22
CA LEU A 89 -4.34 -2.56 -17.26
C LEU A 89 -5.75 -2.65 -16.67
N VAL A 90 -6.05 -1.92 -15.59
CA VAL A 90 -7.40 -1.84 -15.00
C VAL A 90 -8.40 -1.28 -16.00
N GLU A 91 -8.05 -0.18 -16.69
CA GLU A 91 -8.90 0.42 -17.73
C GLU A 91 -9.14 -0.53 -18.91
N GLU A 92 -8.08 -1.18 -19.41
CA GLU A 92 -8.15 -2.13 -20.52
C GLU A 92 -8.99 -3.38 -20.21
N ARG A 93 -9.00 -3.83 -18.94
CA ARG A 93 -9.67 -5.05 -18.51
C ARG A 93 -11.03 -4.82 -17.85
N GLY A 94 -11.38 -3.57 -17.55
CA GLY A 94 -12.57 -3.26 -16.74
C GLY A 94 -12.47 -3.83 -15.32
N GLY A 95 -11.24 -3.93 -14.78
CA GLY A 95 -10.95 -4.50 -13.47
C GLY A 95 -11.13 -3.51 -12.32
N SER A 96 -10.76 -3.94 -11.11
CA SER A 96 -10.75 -3.10 -9.92
C SER A 96 -9.42 -3.25 -9.18
N PHE A 97 -8.83 -2.11 -8.82
CA PHE A 97 -7.56 -2.06 -8.10
C PHE A 97 -7.57 -0.95 -7.07
N ILE A 98 -7.09 -1.24 -5.88
CA ILE A 98 -6.77 -0.25 -4.86
C ILE A 98 -5.39 -0.53 -4.28
N TRP A 99 -4.60 0.52 -4.15
CA TRP A 99 -3.33 0.49 -3.44
C TRP A 99 -3.31 1.56 -2.34
N SER A 100 -2.72 1.20 -1.21
CA SER A 100 -2.41 2.17 -0.15
C SER A 100 -1.12 1.75 0.55
N SER A 101 -0.29 2.72 0.89
CA SER A 101 0.90 2.50 1.74
C SER A 101 0.52 2.15 3.18
N ASN A 102 -0.71 2.47 3.59
CA ASN A 102 -1.21 2.19 4.93
C ASN A 102 -2.75 2.08 4.93
N TYR A 103 -3.27 0.98 5.45
CA TYR A 103 -4.71 0.73 5.60
C TYR A 103 -5.24 1.05 7.01
N SER A 104 -4.42 1.59 7.90
CA SER A 104 -4.87 2.06 9.20
C SER A 104 -5.75 3.29 9.06
N LEU A 105 -6.99 3.22 9.56
CA LEU A 105 -7.90 4.37 9.57
C LEU A 105 -7.28 5.56 10.32
N GLY A 106 -6.63 5.30 11.48
CA GLY A 106 -5.98 6.35 12.27
C GLY A 106 -4.87 7.06 11.50
N VAL A 107 -4.03 6.32 10.77
CA VAL A 107 -2.96 6.90 9.96
C VAL A 107 -3.54 7.71 8.79
N ASN A 108 -4.59 7.23 8.13
CA ASN A 108 -5.23 7.98 7.04
C ASN A 108 -5.91 9.26 7.53
N ILE A 109 -6.51 9.25 8.73
CA ILE A 109 -7.02 10.48 9.38
C ILE A 109 -5.84 11.43 9.67
N PHE A 110 -4.71 10.92 10.13
CA PHE A 110 -3.53 11.72 10.39
C PHE A 110 -2.96 12.35 9.12
N PHE A 111 -2.88 11.64 8.00
CA PHE A 111 -2.51 12.21 6.71
C PHE A 111 -3.44 13.36 6.31
N GLU A 112 -4.75 13.19 6.44
CA GLU A 112 -5.71 14.25 6.13
C GLU A 112 -5.57 15.48 7.03
N LEU A 113 -5.36 15.29 8.33
CA LEU A 113 -5.11 16.39 9.28
C LEU A 113 -3.81 17.12 8.94
N ASN A 114 -2.75 16.37 8.58
CA ASN A 114 -1.46 16.93 8.17
C ASN A 114 -1.61 17.85 6.94
N ARG A 115 -2.28 17.38 5.88
CA ARG A 115 -2.55 18.19 4.69
C ARG A 115 -3.32 19.46 5.01
N ARG A 116 -4.39 19.36 5.80
CA ARG A 116 -5.19 20.52 6.19
C ARG A 116 -4.39 21.51 7.02
N LEU A 117 -3.62 21.02 7.99
CA LEU A 117 -2.75 21.87 8.81
C LEU A 117 -1.71 22.59 7.96
N ALA A 118 -1.01 21.88 7.08
CA ALA A 118 -0.04 22.47 6.18
C ALA A 118 -0.65 23.56 5.30
N ALA A 119 -1.80 23.30 4.68
CA ALA A 119 -2.51 24.29 3.86
C ALA A 119 -2.93 25.55 4.67
N MET A 120 -3.38 25.37 5.92
CA MET A 120 -3.69 26.50 6.82
C MET A 120 -2.44 27.29 7.16
N MET A 121 -1.32 26.62 7.41
CA MET A 121 -0.04 27.24 7.79
C MET A 121 0.66 27.94 6.63
N ASN A 122 0.23 27.75 5.40
CA ASN A 122 0.79 28.47 4.25
C ASN A 122 0.64 30.01 4.38
N ARG A 123 -0.36 30.47 5.12
CA ARG A 123 -0.59 31.91 5.40
C ARG A 123 0.33 32.48 6.49
N PHE A 124 1.14 31.67 7.15
CA PHE A 124 1.96 32.06 8.29
C PHE A 124 3.44 31.73 8.05
N PRO A 125 4.13 32.52 7.20
CA PRO A 125 5.49 32.20 6.75
C PRO A 125 6.56 32.25 7.86
N GLN A 126 6.25 32.80 9.04
CA GLN A 126 7.14 32.82 10.20
C GLN A 126 7.29 31.45 10.90
N TYR A 127 6.46 30.44 10.53
CA TYR A 127 6.57 29.09 11.07
C TYR A 127 7.26 28.17 10.07
N ALA A 128 8.22 27.38 10.56
CA ALA A 128 8.86 26.30 9.81
C ALA A 128 8.37 24.94 10.34
N PRO A 129 7.91 24.03 9.49
CA PRO A 129 7.54 22.69 9.92
C PRO A 129 8.77 21.84 10.19
N SER A 130 8.68 20.99 11.19
CA SER A 130 9.62 19.88 11.40
C SER A 130 8.84 18.64 11.83
N MET A 131 9.39 17.47 11.58
CA MET A 131 8.78 16.19 11.93
C MET A 131 9.83 15.29 12.57
N ARG A 132 9.42 14.52 13.56
CA ARG A 132 10.25 13.47 14.16
C ARG A 132 9.48 12.17 14.13
N GLU A 133 10.13 11.09 13.70
CA GLU A 133 9.63 9.74 13.85
C GLU A 133 10.51 8.92 14.79
N ILE A 134 9.90 7.99 15.51
CA ILE A 134 10.59 7.09 16.44
C ILE A 134 10.07 5.67 16.17
N HIS A 135 10.99 4.75 15.98
CA HIS A 135 10.68 3.35 15.71
C HIS A 135 11.43 2.40 16.64
N HIS A 136 11.04 1.14 16.60
CA HIS A 136 11.78 0.08 17.28
C HIS A 136 13.13 -0.19 16.58
N ILE A 137 14.09 -0.72 17.30
CA ILE A 137 15.48 -0.96 16.83
C ILE A 137 15.61 -1.93 15.64
N HIS A 138 14.55 -2.64 15.29
CA HIS A 138 14.56 -3.59 14.16
C HIS A 138 13.99 -3.00 12.86
N LYS A 139 13.69 -1.69 12.82
CA LYS A 139 13.25 -1.03 11.59
C LYS A 139 14.46 -0.83 10.68
N LEU A 140 14.35 -1.31 9.44
CA LEU A 140 15.45 -1.30 8.48
C LEU A 140 15.39 -0.09 7.53
N ASP A 141 14.18 0.36 7.20
CA ASP A 141 13.96 1.48 6.29
C ASP A 141 13.80 2.79 7.07
N HIS A 142 14.53 3.81 6.66
CA HIS A 142 14.37 5.20 7.13
C HIS A 142 14.61 6.16 5.95
N PRO A 143 13.83 7.25 5.87
CA PRO A 143 12.61 7.48 6.64
C PRO A 143 11.53 6.44 6.30
N SER A 144 10.54 6.28 7.20
CA SER A 144 9.42 5.36 6.96
C SER A 144 8.55 5.84 5.80
N GLY A 145 7.84 4.93 5.13
CA GLY A 145 6.88 5.31 4.11
C GLY A 145 5.79 6.28 4.61
N THR A 146 5.43 6.18 5.90
CA THR A 146 4.52 7.13 6.56
C THR A 146 5.14 8.52 6.69
N ALA A 147 6.41 8.61 7.11
CA ALA A 147 7.13 9.87 7.21
C ALA A 147 7.31 10.54 5.84
N VAL A 148 7.69 9.77 4.82
CA VAL A 148 7.79 10.25 3.44
C VAL A 148 6.46 10.82 2.94
N SER A 149 5.34 10.14 3.21
CA SER A 149 4.01 10.62 2.82
C SER A 149 3.65 11.92 3.53
N LEU A 150 3.89 12.01 4.85
CA LEU A 150 3.61 13.22 5.62
C LEU A 150 4.47 14.41 5.17
N ALA A 151 5.76 14.20 4.93
CA ALA A 151 6.67 15.22 4.43
C ALA A 151 6.27 15.70 3.03
N GLY A 152 5.91 14.76 2.15
CA GLY A 152 5.41 15.07 0.81
C GLY A 152 4.15 15.93 0.83
N ASP A 153 3.16 15.57 1.67
CA ASP A 153 1.94 16.36 1.86
C ASP A 153 2.23 17.79 2.36
N ILE A 154 3.25 17.98 3.22
CA ILE A 154 3.67 19.29 3.72
C ILE A 154 4.30 20.12 2.59
N VAL A 155 5.21 19.52 1.83
CA VAL A 155 5.88 20.18 0.69
C VAL A 155 4.86 20.60 -0.36
N GLU A 156 3.91 19.73 -0.71
CA GLU A 156 2.86 20.05 -1.68
C GLU A 156 1.96 21.20 -1.24
N ALA A 157 1.70 21.32 0.07
CA ALA A 157 0.77 22.32 0.61
C ALA A 157 1.43 23.68 0.94
N LEU A 158 2.77 23.77 1.05
CA LEU A 158 3.50 24.96 1.44
C LEU A 158 4.29 25.55 0.28
N ASP A 159 3.79 26.60 -0.36
CA ASP A 159 4.39 27.25 -1.54
C ASP A 159 5.85 27.72 -1.35
N ARG A 160 6.31 27.83 -0.10
CA ARG A 160 7.65 28.31 0.28
C ARG A 160 8.67 27.19 0.53
N ILE A 161 8.28 25.93 0.34
CA ILE A 161 9.14 24.77 0.61
C ILE A 161 9.22 23.93 -0.66
N ASP A 162 10.43 23.73 -1.16
CA ASP A 162 10.68 22.97 -2.38
C ASP A 162 11.05 21.50 -2.11
N GLY A 163 11.26 21.13 -0.85
CA GLY A 163 11.64 19.77 -0.45
C GLY A 163 11.86 19.62 1.05
N TRP A 164 12.28 18.45 1.45
CA TRP A 164 12.63 18.13 2.84
C TRP A 164 13.98 17.39 2.89
N THR A 165 14.62 17.42 4.04
CA THR A 165 15.86 16.71 4.32
C THR A 165 15.68 15.86 5.57
N GLU A 166 16.33 14.71 5.61
CA GLU A 166 16.45 13.87 6.80
C GLU A 166 17.70 14.29 7.58
N GLU A 167 17.55 14.46 8.88
CA GLU A 167 18.66 14.65 9.81
C GLU A 167 18.68 13.43 10.75
N GLU A 168 19.81 12.73 10.82
CA GLU A 168 20.01 11.69 11.82
C GLU A 168 20.10 12.31 13.21
N GLY A 169 19.23 11.85 14.11
CA GLY A 169 19.12 12.36 15.48
C GLY A 169 19.84 11.47 16.50
#